data_2497a901b1bd5ef8e5a0176daa3fdbcd
#
_entry.id   2497a901b1bd5ef8e5a0176daa3fdbcd
#
_cell.length_a   1.000
_cell.length_b   1.000
_cell.length_c   1.000
_cell.angle_alpha   90.00
_cell.angle_beta   90.00
_cell.angle_gamma   90.00
#
_symmetry.space_group_name_H-M   'P 1'
#
loop_
_entity.id
_entity.type
_entity.pdbx_description
1 polymer ?
#
loop_
_entity_poly.entity_id
_entity_poly.type
_entity_poly.pdbx_seq_one_letter_code
_entity_poly.pdbx_strand_id
1 'polypeptide(L)'
;MSTTVSDSRSTRRERWAWYLYDFGNSAYAAVVLLAIYSAYFKEEVVGGAEGSRLWGLAVGIAMLVVALSSPVLGTIADFSGAKKRFLFFYTAIACLFTAALFFVQKGDVLIGMLFFVVAEIGYRSAQVFYNALLPEIAGPEEMGRISGNGWAIGSAEGIICLLLILPPIVVIGGELIVRLSLVFTGFFFAVSAFPIFLWLRERAEPQKL
;
A
#
# COMPACT_ATOMS: atom_id res chain seq x y z
N MET A 1 -20.86 -36.57 13.79
CA MET A 1 -21.27 -35.27 14.26
C MET A 1 -20.83 -34.27 13.20
N SER A 2 -21.76 -33.90 12.33
CA SER A 2 -21.48 -32.93 11.24
C SER A 2 -21.52 -31.55 11.86
N THR A 3 -20.36 -30.93 12.06
CA THR A 3 -20.27 -29.52 12.37
C THR A 3 -20.67 -28.75 11.11
N THR A 4 -21.88 -28.21 11.12
CA THR A 4 -22.34 -27.25 10.14
C THR A 4 -21.41 -26.04 10.23
N VAL A 5 -20.44 -25.98 9.32
CA VAL A 5 -19.69 -24.73 9.05
C VAL A 5 -20.74 -23.71 8.63
N SER A 6 -21.00 -22.76 9.48
CA SER A 6 -21.83 -21.60 9.18
C SER A 6 -21.27 -20.92 7.94
N ASP A 7 -21.93 -21.12 6.81
CA ASP A 7 -21.65 -20.50 5.51
C ASP A 7 -22.03 -19.01 5.62
N SER A 8 -21.24 -18.25 6.40
CA SER A 8 -21.37 -16.80 6.50
C SER A 8 -20.82 -16.17 5.23
N ARG A 9 -21.59 -16.27 4.14
CA ARG A 9 -21.24 -15.66 2.87
C ARG A 9 -20.89 -14.20 3.07
N SER A 10 -19.68 -13.84 2.64
CA SER A 10 -19.26 -12.45 2.62
C SER A 10 -20.26 -11.59 1.84
N THR A 11 -20.56 -10.43 2.37
CA THR A 11 -21.44 -9.49 1.69
C THR A 11 -20.76 -8.89 0.47
N ARG A 12 -21.55 -8.48 -0.54
CA ARG A 12 -21.03 -7.78 -1.72
C ARG A 12 -20.22 -6.52 -1.30
N ARG A 13 -20.62 -5.86 -0.22
CA ARG A 13 -19.92 -4.67 0.31
C ARG A 13 -18.52 -5.00 0.84
N GLU A 14 -18.34 -6.14 1.50
CA GLU A 14 -17.03 -6.56 2.02
C GLU A 14 -16.06 -6.87 0.87
N ARG A 15 -16.53 -7.53 -0.19
CA ARG A 15 -15.71 -7.78 -1.39
C ARG A 15 -15.32 -6.50 -2.10
N TRP A 16 -16.25 -5.54 -2.25
CA TRP A 16 -15.94 -4.23 -2.80
C TRP A 16 -14.96 -3.45 -1.93
N ALA A 17 -15.09 -3.50 -0.61
CA ALA A 17 -14.14 -2.88 0.31
C ALA A 17 -12.72 -3.43 0.13
N TRP A 18 -12.61 -4.75 -0.07
CA TRP A 18 -11.33 -5.41 -0.33
C TRP A 18 -10.74 -4.98 -1.68
N TYR A 19 -11.55 -4.91 -2.74
CA TYR A 19 -11.11 -4.40 -4.05
C TYR A 19 -10.67 -2.93 -4.01
N LEU A 20 -11.42 -2.08 -3.29
CA LEU A 20 -11.09 -0.66 -3.16
C LEU A 20 -9.80 -0.43 -2.37
N TYR A 21 -9.47 -1.32 -1.45
CA TYR A 21 -8.17 -1.26 -0.78
C TYR A 21 -7.02 -1.53 -1.76
N ASP A 22 -7.14 -2.58 -2.58
CA ASP A 22 -6.15 -2.89 -3.61
C ASP A 22 -6.05 -1.78 -4.66
N PHE A 23 -7.18 -1.17 -4.96
CA PHE A 23 -7.29 0.04 -5.75
C PHE A 23 -6.42 1.17 -5.17
N GLY A 24 -6.49 1.57 -3.89
CA GLY A 24 -5.63 2.58 -3.26
C GLY A 24 -4.16 2.21 -3.15
N ASN A 25 -3.93 0.95 -2.90
CA ASN A 25 -2.60 0.39 -2.72
C ASN A 25 -1.76 0.42 -4.02
N SER A 26 -2.39 0.22 -5.17
CA SER A 26 -1.73 0.25 -6.48
C SER A 26 -1.30 1.65 -6.92
N ALA A 27 -1.99 2.70 -6.44
CA ALA A 27 -1.58 4.09 -6.67
C ALA A 27 -0.20 4.38 -6.07
N TYR A 28 0.06 3.90 -4.85
CA TYR A 28 1.37 4.03 -4.21
C TYR A 28 2.45 3.40 -5.09
N ALA A 29 2.26 2.18 -5.54
CA ALA A 29 3.24 1.50 -6.38
C ALA A 29 3.51 2.24 -7.68
N ALA A 30 2.46 2.69 -8.37
CA ALA A 30 2.58 3.40 -9.65
C ALA A 30 3.28 4.75 -9.49
N VAL A 31 2.88 5.55 -8.50
CA VAL A 31 3.37 6.93 -8.33
C VAL A 31 4.69 6.97 -7.59
N VAL A 32 4.82 6.27 -6.48
CA VAL A 32 6.01 6.38 -5.62
C VAL A 32 7.14 5.49 -6.13
N LEU A 33 6.86 4.19 -6.34
CA LEU A 33 7.92 3.24 -6.70
C LEU A 33 8.36 3.33 -8.16
N LEU A 34 7.39 3.48 -9.08
CA LEU A 34 7.69 3.28 -10.50
C LEU A 34 7.91 4.59 -11.26
N ALA A 35 7.06 5.61 -11.07
CA ALA A 35 7.04 6.74 -11.98
C ALA A 35 7.55 8.05 -11.37
N ILE A 36 6.85 8.61 -10.37
CA ILE A 36 7.02 10.01 -10.00
C ILE A 36 8.13 10.21 -8.96
N TYR A 37 7.97 9.61 -7.76
CA TYR A 37 8.95 9.85 -6.71
C TYR A 37 10.31 9.22 -7.02
N SER A 38 10.33 8.04 -7.63
CA SER A 38 11.58 7.40 -8.06
C SER A 38 12.37 8.25 -9.05
N ALA A 39 11.70 8.89 -10.01
CA ALA A 39 12.34 9.82 -10.95
C ALA A 39 12.78 11.10 -10.23
N TYR A 40 11.88 11.73 -9.46
CA TYR A 40 12.17 12.95 -8.71
C TYR A 40 13.38 12.77 -7.77
N PHE A 41 13.41 11.68 -7.01
CA PHE A 41 14.52 11.40 -6.10
C PHE A 41 15.85 11.23 -6.85
N LYS A 42 15.85 10.45 -7.94
CA LYS A 42 17.07 10.17 -8.71
C LYS A 42 17.61 11.39 -9.45
N GLU A 43 16.74 12.21 -10.00
CA GLU A 43 17.12 13.26 -10.93
C GLU A 43 17.24 14.62 -10.25
N GLU A 44 16.30 14.98 -9.35
CA GLU A 44 16.21 16.30 -8.73
C GLU A 44 16.76 16.33 -7.32
N VAL A 45 16.42 15.35 -6.45
CA VAL A 45 16.87 15.37 -5.05
C VAL A 45 18.36 15.05 -4.95
N VAL A 46 18.83 14.02 -5.65
CA VAL A 46 20.23 13.56 -5.62
C VAL A 46 20.99 14.03 -6.85
N GLY A 47 20.48 13.66 -8.03
CA GLY A 47 21.11 13.89 -9.32
C GLY A 47 22.15 12.84 -9.72
N GLY A 48 22.32 12.66 -11.03
CA GLY A 48 23.34 11.83 -11.63
C GLY A 48 23.26 10.32 -11.30
N ALA A 49 24.37 9.64 -11.49
CA ALA A 49 24.47 8.19 -11.24
C ALA A 49 24.28 7.82 -9.76
N GLU A 50 24.63 8.72 -8.84
CA GLU A 50 24.48 8.53 -7.41
C GLU A 50 23.01 8.41 -7.02
N GLY A 51 22.09 9.14 -7.68
CA GLY A 51 20.65 9.05 -7.45
C GLY A 51 20.11 7.63 -7.66
N SER A 52 20.50 6.96 -8.73
CA SER A 52 20.11 5.56 -8.98
C SER A 52 20.70 4.59 -7.96
N ARG A 53 21.93 4.81 -7.53
CA ARG A 53 22.58 3.99 -6.50
C ARG A 53 21.86 4.11 -5.15
N LEU A 54 21.57 5.34 -4.70
CA LEU A 54 20.90 5.58 -3.42
C LEU A 54 19.44 5.15 -3.45
N TRP A 55 18.76 5.29 -4.61
CA TRP A 55 17.43 4.72 -4.78
C TRP A 55 17.42 3.21 -4.59
N GLY A 56 18.33 2.49 -5.27
CA GLY A 56 18.49 1.05 -5.11
C GLY A 56 18.80 0.65 -3.66
N LEU A 57 19.65 1.42 -2.97
CA LEU A 57 19.95 1.21 -1.55
C LEU A 57 18.70 1.39 -0.67
N ALA A 58 17.92 2.45 -0.87
CA ALA A 58 16.71 2.71 -0.11
C ALA A 58 15.67 1.61 -0.29
N VAL A 59 15.43 1.18 -1.53
CA VAL A 59 14.57 0.03 -1.83
C VAL A 59 15.10 -1.24 -1.18
N GLY A 60 16.41 -1.51 -1.28
CA GLY A 60 17.06 -2.67 -0.68
C GLY A 60 16.91 -2.72 0.84
N ILE A 61 17.11 -1.60 1.53
CA ILE A 61 16.90 -1.48 2.99
C ILE A 61 15.44 -1.78 3.34
N ALA A 62 14.48 -1.16 2.66
CA ALA A 62 13.07 -1.40 2.91
C ALA A 62 12.70 -2.88 2.72
N MET A 63 13.14 -3.49 1.61
CA MET A 63 12.90 -4.91 1.32
C MET A 63 13.53 -5.84 2.35
N LEU A 64 14.75 -5.54 2.82
CA LEU A 64 15.41 -6.32 3.86
C LEU A 64 14.62 -6.28 5.17
N VAL A 65 14.19 -5.10 5.61
CA VAL A 65 13.38 -4.95 6.82
C VAL A 65 12.06 -5.72 6.70
N VAL A 66 11.38 -5.59 5.56
CA VAL A 66 10.13 -6.31 5.29
C VAL A 66 10.35 -7.82 5.26
N ALA A 67 11.40 -8.31 4.60
CA ALA A 67 11.71 -9.74 4.52
C ALA A 67 11.95 -10.34 5.91
N LEU A 68 12.69 -9.64 6.78
CA LEU A 68 12.98 -10.08 8.15
C LEU A 68 11.73 -10.01 9.06
N SER A 69 10.86 -9.02 8.86
CA SER A 69 9.66 -8.83 9.67
C SER A 69 8.45 -9.65 9.22
N SER A 70 8.36 -10.01 7.92
CA SER A 70 7.19 -10.69 7.35
C SER A 70 6.79 -12.00 8.04
N PRO A 71 7.71 -12.91 8.47
CA PRO A 71 7.32 -14.11 9.19
C PRO A 71 6.65 -13.80 10.53
N VAL A 72 7.16 -12.78 11.24
CA VAL A 72 6.59 -12.32 12.52
C VAL A 72 5.22 -11.69 12.28
N LEU A 73 5.10 -10.80 11.28
CA LEU A 73 3.84 -10.16 10.92
C LEU A 73 2.79 -11.17 10.44
N GLY A 74 3.21 -12.19 9.68
CA GLY A 74 2.33 -13.30 9.27
C GLY A 74 1.79 -14.06 10.48
N THR A 75 2.66 -14.42 11.41
CA THR A 75 2.26 -15.08 12.67
C THR A 75 1.27 -14.21 13.46
N ILE A 76 1.56 -12.92 13.61
CA ILE A 76 0.65 -11.98 14.29
C ILE A 76 -0.70 -11.93 13.54
N ALA A 77 -0.71 -11.91 12.21
CA ALA A 77 -1.93 -11.91 11.41
C ALA A 77 -2.79 -13.14 11.68
N ASP A 78 -2.15 -14.32 11.80
CA ASP A 78 -2.86 -15.59 11.98
C ASP A 78 -3.42 -15.75 13.42
N PHE A 79 -2.69 -15.30 14.43
CA PHE A 79 -3.04 -15.56 15.83
C PHE A 79 -3.78 -14.43 16.53
N SER A 80 -3.63 -13.17 16.11
CA SER A 80 -4.10 -12.03 16.91
C SER A 80 -5.62 -11.77 16.82
N GLY A 81 -6.29 -12.22 15.74
CA GLY A 81 -7.67 -11.77 15.45
C GLY A 81 -7.78 -10.24 15.33
N ALA A 82 -6.68 -9.55 15.02
CA ALA A 82 -6.60 -8.10 14.95
C ALA A 82 -6.01 -7.60 13.61
N LYS A 83 -6.19 -8.39 12.53
CA LYS A 83 -5.65 -8.11 11.20
C LYS A 83 -5.99 -6.70 10.72
N LYS A 84 -7.24 -6.24 10.93
CA LYS A 84 -7.68 -4.90 10.53
C LYS A 84 -6.96 -3.78 11.28
N ARG A 85 -6.62 -3.98 12.57
CA ARG A 85 -5.90 -2.96 13.36
C ARG A 85 -4.48 -2.78 12.85
N PHE A 86 -3.80 -3.89 12.58
CA PHE A 86 -2.46 -3.84 12.00
C PHE A 86 -2.48 -3.31 10.57
N LEU A 87 -3.47 -3.72 9.76
CA LEU A 87 -3.67 -3.16 8.43
C LEU A 87 -3.83 -1.63 8.49
N PHE A 88 -4.68 -1.12 9.39
CA PHE A 88 -4.88 0.31 9.59
C PHE A 88 -3.58 1.02 9.97
N PHE A 89 -2.85 0.48 10.94
CA PHE A 89 -1.60 1.06 11.41
C PHE A 89 -0.57 1.21 10.29
N TYR A 90 -0.32 0.12 9.55
CA TYR A 90 0.66 0.14 8.47
C TYR A 90 0.20 0.96 7.26
N THR A 91 -1.09 0.95 6.94
CA THR A 91 -1.66 1.82 5.90
C THR A 91 -1.53 3.29 6.29
N ALA A 92 -1.78 3.64 7.54
CA ALA A 92 -1.62 5.01 8.03
C ALA A 92 -0.16 5.48 7.93
N ILE A 93 0.81 4.61 8.28
CA ILE A 93 2.24 4.89 8.09
C ILE A 93 2.54 5.13 6.60
N ALA A 94 2.10 4.23 5.73
CA ALA A 94 2.33 4.37 4.29
C ALA A 94 1.77 5.69 3.75
N CYS A 95 0.51 6.01 4.04
CA CYS A 95 -0.14 7.23 3.58
C CYS A 95 0.54 8.50 4.14
N LEU A 96 0.84 8.50 5.45
CA LEU A 96 1.44 9.65 6.13
C LEU A 96 2.83 9.94 5.57
N PHE A 97 3.69 8.93 5.45
CA PHE A 97 5.05 9.13 4.97
C PHE A 97 5.09 9.36 3.45
N THR A 98 4.14 8.84 2.68
CA THR A 98 3.96 9.24 1.28
C THR A 98 3.63 10.72 1.16
N ALA A 99 2.70 11.22 1.97
CA ALA A 99 2.39 12.65 2.00
C ALA A 99 3.59 13.49 2.53
N ALA A 100 4.35 12.96 3.49
CA ALA A 100 5.54 13.63 4.04
C ALA A 100 6.67 13.78 3.01
N LEU A 101 6.70 12.97 1.95
CA LEU A 101 7.63 13.17 0.83
C LEU A 101 7.47 14.55 0.16
N PHE A 102 6.35 15.24 0.37
CA PHE A 102 6.15 16.63 -0.03
C PHE A 102 7.24 17.56 0.50
N PHE A 103 7.76 17.31 1.67
CA PHE A 103 8.79 18.17 2.31
C PHE A 103 10.20 17.94 1.75
N VAL A 104 10.41 16.88 0.97
CA VAL A 104 11.71 16.54 0.38
C VAL A 104 12.01 17.49 -0.78
N GLN A 105 13.15 18.18 -0.69
CA GLN A 105 13.64 19.11 -1.70
C GLN A 105 15.00 18.65 -2.23
N LYS A 106 15.51 19.36 -3.22
CA LYS A 106 16.83 19.11 -3.78
C LYS A 106 17.92 19.17 -2.69
N GLY A 107 18.68 18.10 -2.57
CA GLY A 107 19.73 17.94 -1.55
C GLY A 107 19.28 17.26 -0.25
N ASP A 108 17.97 17.09 -0.01
CA ASP A 108 17.43 16.43 1.20
C ASP A 108 17.51 14.88 1.09
N VAL A 109 18.66 14.37 0.72
CA VAL A 109 18.88 12.96 0.37
C VAL A 109 18.49 12.04 1.52
N LEU A 110 19.00 12.33 2.74
CA LEU A 110 18.77 11.47 3.90
C LEU A 110 17.29 11.45 4.31
N ILE A 111 16.63 12.62 4.31
CA ILE A 111 15.21 12.74 4.66
C ILE A 111 14.35 12.04 3.60
N GLY A 112 14.69 12.22 2.32
CA GLY A 112 14.00 11.57 1.21
C GLY A 112 14.09 10.05 1.27
N MET A 113 15.28 9.51 1.55
CA MET A 113 15.46 8.08 1.77
C MET A 113 14.69 7.59 2.99
N LEU A 114 14.78 8.28 4.12
CA LEU A 114 14.11 7.89 5.36
C LEU A 114 12.60 7.82 5.19
N PHE A 115 11.99 8.89 4.66
CA PHE A 115 10.53 8.93 4.47
C PHE A 115 10.07 7.87 3.49
N PHE A 116 10.81 7.66 2.39
CA PHE A 116 10.50 6.59 1.45
C PHE A 116 10.61 5.19 2.08
N VAL A 117 11.69 4.90 2.80
CA VAL A 117 11.89 3.59 3.45
C VAL A 117 10.77 3.30 4.44
N VAL A 118 10.37 4.28 5.25
CA VAL A 118 9.27 4.12 6.21
C VAL A 118 7.93 3.93 5.49
N ALA A 119 7.66 4.71 4.43
CA ALA A 119 6.46 4.54 3.62
C ALA A 119 6.39 3.15 2.98
N GLU A 120 7.51 2.67 2.42
CA GLU A 120 7.61 1.36 1.76
C GLU A 120 7.44 0.20 2.74
N ILE A 121 8.05 0.29 3.93
CA ILE A 121 7.84 -0.69 5.01
C ILE A 121 6.36 -0.72 5.40
N GLY A 122 5.73 0.45 5.58
CA GLY A 122 4.30 0.55 5.85
C GLY A 122 3.45 -0.11 4.77
N TYR A 123 3.69 0.25 3.52
CA TYR A 123 3.00 -0.29 2.35
C TYR A 123 3.12 -1.82 2.25
N ARG A 124 4.32 -2.38 2.33
CA ARG A 124 4.56 -3.82 2.23
C ARG A 124 4.02 -4.60 3.44
N SER A 125 4.19 -4.07 4.64
CA SER A 125 3.65 -4.69 5.85
C SER A 125 2.12 -4.69 5.86
N ALA A 126 1.49 -3.64 5.36
CA ALA A 126 0.04 -3.59 5.18
C ALA A 126 -0.45 -4.70 4.24
N GLN A 127 0.28 -5.01 3.16
CA GLN A 127 -0.08 -6.09 2.24
C GLN A 127 -0.13 -7.47 2.90
N VAL A 128 0.70 -7.73 3.93
CA VAL A 128 0.64 -9.00 4.69
C VAL A 128 -0.74 -9.16 5.33
N PHE A 129 -1.21 -8.12 6.02
CA PHE A 129 -2.51 -8.14 6.70
C PHE A 129 -3.69 -8.06 5.72
N TYR A 130 -3.54 -7.31 4.63
CA TYR A 130 -4.52 -7.26 3.55
C TYR A 130 -4.77 -8.65 2.94
N ASN A 131 -3.69 -9.36 2.60
CA ASN A 131 -3.79 -10.71 2.05
C ASN A 131 -4.36 -11.71 3.08
N ALA A 132 -4.02 -11.56 4.36
CA ALA A 132 -4.54 -12.39 5.44
C ALA A 132 -6.05 -12.17 5.70
N LEU A 133 -6.67 -11.12 5.17
CA LEU A 133 -8.11 -10.88 5.21
C LEU A 133 -8.88 -11.57 4.07
N LEU A 134 -8.21 -12.07 3.03
CA LEU A 134 -8.88 -12.73 1.90
C LEU A 134 -9.70 -13.96 2.32
N PRO A 135 -9.22 -14.87 3.21
CA PRO A 135 -10.02 -15.97 3.72
C PRO A 135 -11.27 -15.56 4.50
N GLU A 136 -11.33 -14.33 5.01
CA GLU A 136 -12.52 -13.81 5.72
C GLU A 136 -13.70 -13.54 4.78
N ILE A 137 -13.40 -13.32 3.48
CA ILE A 137 -14.38 -12.91 2.46
C ILE A 137 -14.55 -13.91 1.32
N ALA A 138 -13.69 -14.93 1.25
CA ALA A 138 -13.67 -15.92 0.17
C ALA A 138 -13.48 -17.34 0.69
N GLY A 139 -14.29 -18.25 0.23
CA GLY A 139 -14.00 -19.68 0.39
C GLY A 139 -12.85 -20.13 -0.52
N PRO A 140 -12.25 -21.31 -0.25
CA PRO A 140 -11.09 -21.81 -1.01
C PRO A 140 -11.28 -21.81 -2.53
N GLU A 141 -12.49 -22.15 -3.01
CA GLU A 141 -12.82 -22.19 -4.43
C GLU A 141 -12.95 -20.81 -5.09
N GLU A 142 -13.26 -19.77 -4.30
CA GLU A 142 -13.45 -18.40 -4.79
C GLU A 142 -12.23 -17.52 -4.63
N MET A 143 -11.23 -17.90 -3.82
CA MET A 143 -10.06 -17.07 -3.50
C MET A 143 -9.33 -16.59 -4.76
N GLY A 144 -9.05 -17.49 -5.70
CA GLY A 144 -8.35 -17.15 -6.94
C GLY A 144 -9.12 -16.12 -7.78
N ARG A 145 -10.45 -16.28 -7.87
CA ARG A 145 -11.32 -15.34 -8.62
C ARG A 145 -11.37 -13.96 -7.95
N ILE A 146 -11.53 -13.92 -6.62
CA ILE A 146 -11.62 -12.67 -5.87
C ILE A 146 -10.26 -11.94 -5.89
N SER A 147 -9.16 -12.66 -5.67
CA SER A 147 -7.81 -12.10 -5.77
C SER A 147 -7.51 -11.57 -7.17
N GLY A 148 -7.84 -12.34 -8.22
CA GLY A 148 -7.65 -11.90 -9.61
C GLY A 148 -8.46 -10.66 -9.97
N ASN A 149 -9.71 -10.56 -9.51
CA ASN A 149 -10.54 -9.36 -9.69
C ASN A 149 -9.96 -8.15 -8.94
N GLY A 150 -9.45 -8.34 -7.71
CA GLY A 150 -8.79 -7.28 -6.95
C GLY A 150 -7.58 -6.74 -7.70
N TRP A 151 -6.71 -7.64 -8.17
CA TRP A 151 -5.54 -7.26 -8.94
C TRP A 151 -5.88 -6.52 -10.24
N ALA A 152 -6.91 -6.95 -10.97
CA ALA A 152 -7.36 -6.29 -12.19
C ALA A 152 -7.90 -4.87 -11.91
N ILE A 153 -8.71 -4.71 -10.86
CA ILE A 153 -9.24 -3.41 -10.40
C ILE A 153 -8.08 -2.52 -9.92
N GLY A 154 -7.17 -3.05 -9.12
CA GLY A 154 -5.99 -2.33 -8.63
C GLY A 154 -5.08 -1.84 -9.76
N SER A 155 -4.83 -2.69 -10.78
CA SER A 155 -4.03 -2.30 -11.93
C SER A 155 -4.65 -1.15 -12.73
N ALA A 156 -5.98 -1.13 -12.89
CA ALA A 156 -6.69 -0.03 -13.54
C ALA A 156 -6.52 1.29 -12.77
N GLU A 157 -6.44 1.24 -11.43
CA GLU A 157 -6.25 2.42 -10.61
C GLU A 157 -4.86 3.05 -10.73
N GLY A 158 -3.82 2.24 -10.72
CA GLY A 158 -2.46 2.75 -10.93
C GLY A 158 -2.41 3.62 -12.18
N ILE A 159 -3.10 3.19 -13.24
CA ILE A 159 -3.24 3.95 -14.49
C ILE A 159 -4.08 5.22 -14.27
N ILE A 160 -5.23 5.11 -13.61
CA ILE A 160 -6.12 6.26 -13.34
C ILE A 160 -5.39 7.31 -12.49
N CYS A 161 -4.70 6.90 -11.44
CA CYS A 161 -3.95 7.82 -10.59
C CYS A 161 -2.85 8.54 -11.39
N LEU A 162 -2.11 7.82 -12.22
CA LEU A 162 -1.11 8.44 -13.11
C LEU A 162 -1.74 9.40 -14.13
N LEU A 163 -2.89 9.04 -14.72
CA LEU A 163 -3.61 9.92 -15.65
C LEU A 163 -4.11 11.20 -14.99
N LEU A 164 -4.38 11.19 -13.68
CA LEU A 164 -4.76 12.39 -12.92
C LEU A 164 -3.53 13.25 -12.56
N ILE A 165 -2.40 12.62 -12.28
CA ILE A 165 -1.20 13.29 -11.78
C ILE A 165 -0.28 13.79 -12.91
N LEU A 166 -0.09 12.99 -13.97
CA LEU A 166 0.85 13.33 -15.05
C LEU A 166 0.51 14.62 -15.81
N PRO A 167 -0.77 14.91 -16.18
CA PRO A 167 -1.07 16.14 -16.91
C PRO A 167 -0.65 17.41 -16.15
N PRO A 168 -0.97 17.61 -14.86
CA PRO A 168 -0.46 18.77 -14.12
C PRO A 168 1.07 18.83 -14.08
N ILE A 169 1.76 17.69 -13.93
CA ILE A 169 3.23 17.65 -13.90
C ILE A 169 3.81 18.09 -15.24
N VAL A 170 3.25 17.60 -16.36
CA VAL A 170 3.76 17.89 -17.71
C VAL A 170 3.40 19.31 -18.16
N VAL A 171 2.17 19.78 -17.86
CA VAL A 171 1.66 21.07 -18.38
C VAL A 171 2.12 22.24 -17.53
N ILE A 172 2.06 22.11 -16.20
CA ILE A 172 2.42 23.18 -15.26
C ILE A 172 3.94 23.10 -14.96
N GLY A 173 4.44 21.90 -14.75
CA GLY A 173 5.83 21.65 -14.41
C GLY A 173 6.22 22.09 -12.99
N GLY A 174 7.51 21.93 -12.70
CA GLY A 174 8.12 22.40 -11.45
C GLY A 174 8.02 21.44 -10.27
N GLU A 175 8.98 21.51 -9.38
CA GLU A 175 9.12 20.61 -8.22
C GLU A 175 7.90 20.63 -7.30
N LEU A 176 7.22 21.79 -7.15
CA LEU A 176 6.06 21.91 -6.29
C LEU A 176 4.91 20.98 -6.74
N ILE A 177 4.66 20.91 -8.06
CA ILE A 177 3.58 20.05 -8.60
C ILE A 177 3.91 18.58 -8.39
N VAL A 178 5.18 18.18 -8.60
CA VAL A 178 5.64 16.82 -8.29
C VAL A 178 5.41 16.48 -6.81
N ARG A 179 5.79 17.38 -5.90
CA ARG A 179 5.62 17.17 -4.46
C ARG A 179 4.14 17.15 -4.04
N LEU A 180 3.29 17.98 -4.62
CA LEU A 180 1.84 17.96 -4.38
C LEU A 180 1.20 16.66 -4.87
N SER A 181 1.71 16.06 -5.94
CA SER A 181 1.23 14.75 -6.41
C SER A 181 1.44 13.63 -5.39
N LEU A 182 2.49 13.72 -4.55
CA LEU A 182 2.75 12.76 -3.48
C LEU A 182 1.74 12.90 -2.32
N VAL A 183 1.37 14.14 -1.97
CA VAL A 183 0.27 14.39 -1.02
C VAL A 183 -1.04 13.84 -1.56
N PHE A 184 -1.35 14.11 -2.83
CA PHE A 184 -2.52 13.58 -3.49
C PHE A 184 -2.54 12.04 -3.46
N THR A 185 -1.41 11.39 -3.75
CA THR A 185 -1.29 9.92 -3.73
C THR A 185 -1.54 9.36 -2.33
N GLY A 186 -0.95 9.94 -1.29
CA GLY A 186 -1.20 9.52 0.10
C GLY A 186 -2.66 9.67 0.51
N PHE A 187 -3.29 10.78 0.14
CA PHE A 187 -4.71 11.04 0.38
C PHE A 187 -5.60 10.08 -0.40
N PHE A 188 -5.31 9.87 -1.67
CA PHE A 188 -6.04 8.96 -2.55
C PHE A 188 -6.01 7.52 -2.03
N PHE A 189 -4.84 7.05 -1.60
CA PHE A 189 -4.71 5.74 -0.95
C PHE A 189 -5.53 5.67 0.35
N ALA A 190 -5.46 6.68 1.21
CA ALA A 190 -6.21 6.71 2.45
C ALA A 190 -7.74 6.63 2.23
N VAL A 191 -8.26 7.39 1.26
CA VAL A 191 -9.69 7.41 0.90
C VAL A 191 -10.12 6.05 0.33
N SER A 192 -9.34 5.49 -0.58
CA SER A 192 -9.63 4.18 -1.20
C SER A 192 -9.52 3.03 -0.20
N ALA A 193 -8.63 3.14 0.78
CA ALA A 193 -8.50 2.14 1.85
C ALA A 193 -9.60 2.25 2.92
N PHE A 194 -10.26 3.40 3.07
CA PHE A 194 -11.21 3.64 4.16
C PHE A 194 -12.37 2.62 4.23
N PRO A 195 -12.99 2.19 3.11
CA PRO A 195 -14.10 1.25 3.13
C PRO A 195 -13.77 -0.12 3.77
N ILE A 196 -12.52 -0.60 3.69
CA ILE A 196 -12.16 -1.89 4.28
C ILE A 196 -12.28 -1.86 5.80
N PHE A 197 -11.97 -0.71 6.41
CA PHE A 197 -12.07 -0.54 7.86
C PHE A 197 -13.53 -0.41 8.34
N LEU A 198 -14.43 0.08 7.49
CA LEU A 198 -15.85 0.22 7.81
C LEU A 198 -16.66 -1.05 7.54
N TRP A 199 -16.45 -1.68 6.39
CA TRP A 199 -17.38 -2.69 5.88
C TRP A 199 -16.90 -4.12 6.07
N LEU A 200 -15.59 -4.38 6.00
CA LEU A 200 -15.07 -5.73 6.15
C LEU A 200 -15.12 -6.14 7.63
N ARG A 201 -15.69 -7.31 7.89
CA ARG A 201 -15.72 -7.92 9.23
C ARG A 201 -14.65 -8.99 9.33
N GLU A 202 -13.84 -8.91 10.35
CA GLU A 202 -12.89 -9.95 10.72
C GLU A 202 -13.65 -11.03 11.50
N ARG A 203 -13.62 -12.27 11.00
CA ARG A 203 -14.38 -13.41 11.53
C ARG A 203 -13.49 -14.42 12.24
N ALA A 204 -12.19 -14.39 11.95
CA ALA A 204 -11.22 -15.24 12.61
C ALA A 204 -11.17 -14.94 14.10
N GLU A 205 -11.43 -15.95 14.92
CA GLU A 205 -11.20 -15.85 16.36
C GLU A 205 -9.71 -15.97 16.68
N PRO A 206 -9.22 -15.22 17.70
CA PRO A 206 -7.84 -15.35 18.15
C PRO A 206 -7.55 -16.81 18.51
N GLN A 207 -6.51 -17.39 17.95
CA GLN A 207 -6.09 -18.73 18.33
C GLN A 207 -5.41 -18.64 19.70
N LYS A 208 -5.85 -19.47 20.64
CA LYS A 208 -5.16 -19.62 21.92
C LYS A 208 -3.88 -20.42 21.68
N LEU A 209 -2.74 -19.84 22.07
CA LEU A 209 -1.47 -20.54 22.16
C LEU A 209 -1.53 -21.67 23.20
#